data_f2aadb740d3ddd5d8e6ae084874935ff
#
_entry.id   f2aadb740d3ddd5d8e6ae084874935ff
#
_cell.length_a   1.000
_cell.length_b   1.000
_cell.length_c   1.000
_cell.angle_alpha   90.00
_cell.angle_beta   90.00
_cell.angle_gamma   90.00
#
_symmetry.space_group_name_H-M   'P 1'
#
loop_
_entity.id
_entity.type
_entity.pdbx_description
1 polymer ?
#
loop_
_entity_poly.entity_id
_entity_poly.type
_entity_poly.pdbx_seq_one_letter_code
_entity_poly.pdbx_strand_id
1 'polypeptide(L)'
;PENRLSPLLFDLTSLQREANTRFGFSAKTTLSIAQALYEKHKVLTYPRTDSRALPEDYLPTVHNVLAGLPDLYAPFANEIVKEGWVKPNKRIFNNTKISDHFAIIPTGTVPKSLSEVEAKLYDFVVRRFLSVFYPAAEYLVTTRITRVGKHPFKTEGKVLVKKGWLTVYGKEESDEETNLPAVTDGETVKTEDVRIKASATRPPARYSEATLLSAMESAGKRIDDDELRAAMAGRGLGTPATRAQIIEGLLTEQYLLREGRELIPMAKAFNLMTLLNGLGVTALTSPELTGEWESKLGSMERGELSRKQFMAEIAQMTEDMVAKAKNFEHDTIPGDFGTLTTPCPKCGGVMKETYKKFQCGSCDYGLWKTVAGRQFEAAEIETLIRERQVGPLNGFRNKMGRPFAALIKLNDESQPAFDFGQSDDASSEPVDFSGVTSVGKCPKCAANVYPYVTSYVCEKSVGPDKSCTFRSGQIILQQPIDAEQMSKLLTSGKTDLLKEFVSARTRRKFSAFLALGKDGKVGFEFEPRPEKKSTAKAPAKAKATPEATETEKKPAAKKATAKKPAAKKSAAKKAAKTNE
;
A
#
# COMPACT_ATOMS: atom_id res chain seq x y z
N PRO A 1 26.81 16.57 -19.99
CA PRO A 1 26.04 17.21 -18.94
C PRO A 1 24.54 16.92 -19.10
N GLU A 2 23.84 16.64 -17.99
CA GLU A 2 22.39 16.46 -17.92
C GLU A 2 21.84 17.46 -16.90
N ASN A 3 20.91 18.30 -17.34
CA ASN A 3 20.26 19.28 -16.48
C ASN A 3 18.91 18.74 -16.02
N ARG A 4 18.71 18.61 -14.72
CA ARG A 4 17.43 18.19 -14.11
C ARG A 4 16.73 19.36 -13.43
N LEU A 5 15.62 19.77 -13.99
CA LEU A 5 14.74 20.75 -13.36
C LEU A 5 14.06 20.15 -12.11
N SER A 6 13.70 21.00 -11.15
CA SER A 6 12.87 20.61 -10.00
C SER A 6 11.55 19.99 -10.49
N PRO A 7 10.90 19.12 -9.73
CA PRO A 7 9.50 18.79 -9.98
C PRO A 7 8.62 20.04 -9.94
N LEU A 8 7.45 20.01 -10.62
CA LEU A 8 6.46 21.09 -10.56
C LEU A 8 5.87 21.26 -9.15
N LEU A 9 5.19 22.37 -8.90
CA LEU A 9 4.35 22.55 -7.72
C LEU A 9 3.34 21.40 -7.56
N PHE A 10 2.76 21.28 -6.38
CA PHE A 10 1.79 20.24 -6.10
C PHE A 10 0.38 20.60 -6.55
N ASP A 11 -0.27 19.69 -7.27
CA ASP A 11 -1.69 19.46 -7.23
C ASP A 11 -2.01 18.45 -6.11
N LEU A 12 -3.30 18.17 -5.87
CA LEU A 12 -3.69 17.22 -4.83
C LEU A 12 -3.18 15.80 -5.12
N THR A 13 -3.29 15.33 -6.35
CA THR A 13 -2.90 13.97 -6.71
C THR A 13 -1.40 13.73 -6.53
N SER A 14 -0.57 14.65 -7.00
CA SER A 14 0.89 14.55 -6.80
C SER A 14 1.30 14.68 -5.35
N LEU A 15 0.64 15.55 -4.57
CA LEU A 15 0.86 15.64 -3.13
C LEU A 15 0.54 14.32 -2.42
N GLN A 16 -0.59 13.71 -2.73
CA GLN A 16 -1.00 12.41 -2.18
C GLN A 16 -0.02 11.31 -2.56
N ARG A 17 0.39 11.22 -3.82
CA ARG A 17 1.34 10.22 -4.33
C ARG A 17 2.68 10.30 -3.62
N GLU A 18 3.24 11.48 -3.55
CA GLU A 18 4.56 11.67 -2.96
C GLU A 18 4.53 11.56 -1.43
N ALA A 19 3.46 12.03 -0.76
CA ALA A 19 3.27 11.83 0.67
C ALA A 19 3.10 10.35 1.04
N ASN A 20 2.40 9.57 0.20
CA ASN A 20 2.30 8.11 0.37
C ASN A 20 3.68 7.44 0.22
N THR A 21 4.43 7.80 -0.82
CA THR A 21 5.77 7.24 -1.06
C THR A 21 6.74 7.60 0.06
N ARG A 22 6.74 8.85 0.53
CA ARG A 22 7.73 9.37 1.48
C ARG A 22 7.38 9.07 2.93
N PHE A 23 6.12 9.27 3.32
CA PHE A 23 5.66 9.19 4.71
C PHE A 23 4.76 7.98 4.98
N GLY A 24 4.28 7.30 3.94
CA GLY A 24 3.29 6.23 4.05
C GLY A 24 1.90 6.73 4.39
N PHE A 25 1.60 8.01 4.17
CA PHE A 25 0.25 8.57 4.37
C PHE A 25 -0.70 8.04 3.30
N SER A 26 -1.92 7.66 3.69
CA SER A 26 -2.96 7.34 2.71
C SER A 26 -3.40 8.61 1.95
N ALA A 27 -3.99 8.44 0.78
CA ALA A 27 -4.56 9.54 0.02
C ALA A 27 -5.59 10.34 0.84
N LYS A 28 -6.43 9.65 1.61
CA LYS A 28 -7.40 10.25 2.53
C LYS A 28 -6.73 11.02 3.66
N THR A 29 -5.71 10.44 4.30
CA THR A 29 -4.95 11.09 5.37
C THR A 29 -4.27 12.35 4.86
N THR A 30 -3.61 12.29 3.68
CA THR A 30 -2.96 13.44 3.06
C THR A 30 -3.95 14.57 2.79
N LEU A 31 -5.12 14.27 2.21
CA LEU A 31 -6.17 15.25 1.97
C LEU A 31 -6.66 15.88 3.28
N SER A 32 -6.92 15.08 4.31
CA SER A 32 -7.39 15.58 5.61
C SER A 32 -6.38 16.54 6.24
N ILE A 33 -5.08 16.21 6.19
CA ILE A 33 -4.01 17.07 6.71
C ILE A 33 -3.93 18.36 5.88
N ALA A 34 -3.94 18.28 4.56
CA ALA A 34 -3.89 19.44 3.68
C ALA A 34 -5.09 20.37 3.88
N GLN A 35 -6.29 19.82 4.08
CA GLN A 35 -7.48 20.60 4.44
C GLN A 35 -7.34 21.29 5.80
N ALA A 36 -6.81 20.62 6.82
CA ALA A 36 -6.56 21.24 8.11
C ALA A 36 -5.54 22.40 8.00
N LEU A 37 -4.48 22.22 7.21
CA LEU A 37 -3.49 23.28 6.94
C LEU A 37 -4.10 24.47 6.20
N TYR A 38 -5.07 24.26 5.31
CA TYR A 38 -5.82 25.30 4.63
C TYR A 38 -6.91 25.94 5.51
N GLU A 39 -7.81 25.13 6.09
CA GLU A 39 -9.02 25.62 6.74
C GLU A 39 -8.75 26.13 8.16
N LYS A 40 -8.03 25.37 8.97
CA LYS A 40 -7.75 25.65 10.38
C LYS A 40 -6.55 26.58 10.55
N HIS A 41 -5.43 26.23 9.92
CA HIS A 41 -4.15 26.91 10.11
C HIS A 41 -3.93 28.07 9.13
N LYS A 42 -4.63 28.09 7.99
CA LYS A 42 -4.52 29.12 6.93
C LYS A 42 -3.11 29.26 6.34
N VAL A 43 -2.32 28.19 6.40
CA VAL A 43 -0.90 28.20 5.98
C VAL A 43 -0.65 27.64 4.59
N LEU A 44 -1.63 26.98 3.97
CA LEU A 44 -1.61 26.53 2.59
C LEU A 44 -2.77 27.10 1.78
N THR A 45 -2.63 27.12 0.46
CA THR A 45 -3.71 27.41 -0.48
C THR A 45 -4.69 26.25 -0.57
N TYR A 46 -5.81 26.40 -1.27
CA TYR A 46 -6.86 25.40 -1.40
C TYR A 46 -6.30 24.06 -1.95
N PRO A 47 -6.47 22.94 -1.23
CA PRO A 47 -5.77 21.73 -1.58
C PRO A 47 -6.44 20.87 -2.66
N ARG A 48 -7.73 21.11 -2.99
CA ARG A 48 -8.44 20.30 -3.99
C ARG A 48 -8.30 20.90 -5.38
N THR A 49 -7.08 20.90 -5.89
CA THR A 49 -6.73 21.44 -7.22
C THR A 49 -6.08 20.37 -8.08
N ASP A 50 -6.26 20.47 -9.37
CA ASP A 50 -5.58 19.71 -10.42
C ASP A 50 -4.41 20.49 -11.05
N SER A 51 -4.29 21.77 -10.73
CA SER A 51 -3.24 22.63 -11.28
C SER A 51 -1.93 22.53 -10.50
N ARG A 52 -0.84 22.56 -11.25
CA ARG A 52 0.56 22.67 -10.76
C ARG A 52 1.19 23.99 -11.14
N ALA A 53 0.38 24.96 -11.56
CA ALA A 53 0.81 26.28 -12.00
C ALA A 53 0.24 27.36 -11.08
N LEU A 54 0.86 28.54 -11.15
CA LEU A 54 0.40 29.76 -10.51
C LEU A 54 -0.12 30.74 -11.57
N PRO A 55 -1.01 31.68 -11.20
CA PRO A 55 -1.43 32.76 -12.08
C PRO A 55 -0.24 33.63 -12.54
N GLU A 56 -0.33 34.17 -13.73
CA GLU A 56 0.77 34.97 -14.32
C GLU A 56 1.00 36.28 -13.56
N ASP A 57 -0.02 36.82 -12.90
CA ASP A 57 0.03 38.00 -12.03
C ASP A 57 0.48 37.70 -10.59
N TYR A 58 0.80 36.43 -10.29
CA TYR A 58 1.12 36.00 -8.91
C TYR A 58 2.58 36.29 -8.50
N LEU A 59 3.41 36.83 -9.39
CA LEU A 59 4.82 37.16 -9.10
C LEU A 59 5.01 37.99 -7.84
N PRO A 60 4.28 39.13 -7.62
CA PRO A 60 4.41 39.90 -6.39
C PRO A 60 3.98 39.10 -5.15
N THR A 61 2.94 38.29 -5.27
CA THR A 61 2.46 37.43 -4.18
C THR A 61 3.51 36.40 -3.78
N VAL A 62 4.24 35.81 -4.73
CA VAL A 62 5.35 34.88 -4.44
C VAL A 62 6.43 35.58 -3.60
N HIS A 63 6.80 36.82 -3.90
CA HIS A 63 7.75 37.57 -3.08
C HIS A 63 7.25 37.79 -1.64
N ASN A 64 5.96 38.11 -1.49
CA ASN A 64 5.35 38.26 -0.15
C ASN A 64 5.33 36.91 0.60
N VAL A 65 5.02 35.80 -0.08
CA VAL A 65 5.06 34.46 0.51
C VAL A 65 6.48 34.09 0.96
N LEU A 66 7.50 34.33 0.13
CA LEU A 66 8.90 34.08 0.50
C LEU A 66 9.32 34.85 1.74
N ALA A 67 8.93 36.13 1.84
CA ALA A 67 9.23 37.00 3.00
C ALA A 67 8.49 36.55 4.28
N GLY A 68 7.31 35.94 4.15
CA GLY A 68 6.49 35.44 5.26
C GLY A 68 6.77 34.03 5.72
N LEU A 69 7.74 33.33 5.13
CA LEU A 69 8.05 31.95 5.54
C LEU A 69 8.74 31.91 6.92
N PRO A 70 8.54 30.84 7.72
CA PRO A 70 9.26 30.63 8.97
C PRO A 70 10.80 30.68 8.81
N ASP A 71 11.50 31.09 9.86
CA ASP A 71 12.97 31.26 9.88
C ASP A 71 13.76 30.07 9.38
N LEU A 72 13.23 28.88 9.58
CA LEU A 72 13.83 27.62 9.07
C LEU A 72 14.06 27.66 7.55
N TYR A 73 13.22 28.38 6.82
CA TYR A 73 13.27 28.46 5.35
C TYR A 73 13.89 29.77 4.85
N ALA A 74 14.15 30.72 5.75
CA ALA A 74 14.69 32.02 5.40
C ALA A 74 16.01 31.98 4.60
N PRO A 75 16.97 31.06 4.88
CA PRO A 75 18.18 30.98 4.05
C PRO A 75 17.88 30.74 2.58
N PHE A 76 16.95 29.82 2.27
CA PHE A 76 16.56 29.50 0.90
C PHE A 76 15.74 30.61 0.25
N ALA A 77 14.80 31.21 1.00
CA ALA A 77 13.96 32.28 0.51
C ALA A 77 14.81 33.54 0.18
N ASN A 78 15.74 33.91 1.06
CA ASN A 78 16.64 35.04 0.86
C ASN A 78 17.57 34.84 -0.33
N GLU A 79 18.07 33.62 -0.54
CA GLU A 79 18.89 33.28 -1.71
C GLU A 79 18.07 33.46 -3.01
N ILE A 80 16.84 32.94 -3.07
CA ILE A 80 15.94 33.10 -4.23
C ILE A 80 15.71 34.57 -4.57
N VAL A 81 15.46 35.38 -3.55
CA VAL A 81 15.20 36.85 -3.72
C VAL A 81 16.48 37.55 -4.17
N LYS A 82 17.61 37.32 -3.48
CA LYS A 82 18.91 37.92 -3.78
C LYS A 82 19.37 37.64 -5.21
N GLU A 83 19.25 36.40 -5.67
CA GLU A 83 19.67 36.00 -7.00
C GLU A 83 18.60 36.28 -8.08
N GLY A 84 17.45 36.86 -7.69
CA GLY A 84 16.37 37.22 -8.61
C GLY A 84 15.80 36.05 -9.41
N TRP A 85 15.66 34.87 -8.79
CA TRP A 85 15.19 33.66 -9.48
C TRP A 85 13.67 33.62 -9.66
N VAL A 86 12.90 34.46 -9.01
CA VAL A 86 11.47 34.62 -9.29
C VAL A 86 11.29 35.45 -10.56
N LYS A 87 11.07 34.78 -11.68
CA LYS A 87 10.94 35.40 -13.01
C LYS A 87 9.71 34.84 -13.75
N PRO A 88 9.11 35.59 -14.68
CA PRO A 88 8.08 35.07 -15.56
C PRO A 88 8.56 33.78 -16.24
N ASN A 89 7.86 32.69 -16.00
CA ASN A 89 8.22 31.37 -16.52
C ASN A 89 6.94 30.56 -16.74
N LYS A 90 6.61 30.24 -17.97
CA LYS A 90 5.40 29.46 -18.35
C LYS A 90 5.36 28.04 -17.77
N ARG A 91 6.47 27.55 -17.20
CA ARG A 91 6.49 26.30 -16.46
C ARG A 91 5.81 26.43 -15.07
N ILE A 92 5.91 27.64 -14.46
CA ILE A 92 5.42 27.92 -13.10
C ILE A 92 4.18 28.83 -13.18
N PHE A 93 4.25 29.90 -13.92
CA PHE A 93 3.20 30.92 -14.07
C PHE A 93 2.49 30.75 -15.41
N ASN A 94 1.29 30.17 -15.41
CA ASN A 94 0.59 29.85 -16.64
C ASN A 94 -0.92 29.72 -16.43
N ASN A 95 -1.67 30.76 -16.83
CA ASN A 95 -3.13 30.80 -16.71
C ASN A 95 -3.83 29.66 -17.46
N THR A 96 -3.26 29.20 -18.60
CA THR A 96 -3.89 28.11 -19.40
C THR A 96 -3.87 26.74 -18.71
N LYS A 97 -3.08 26.60 -17.63
CA LYS A 97 -2.98 25.39 -16.83
C LYS A 97 -3.76 25.47 -15.52
N ILE A 98 -4.58 26.47 -15.35
CA ILE A 98 -5.40 26.71 -14.16
C ILE A 98 -6.86 26.66 -14.61
N SER A 99 -7.64 25.76 -14.02
CA SER A 99 -9.09 25.68 -14.18
C SER A 99 -9.75 26.60 -13.13
N ASP A 100 -10.13 26.05 -11.97
CA ASP A 100 -10.77 26.78 -10.89
C ASP A 100 -9.78 27.26 -9.82
N HIS A 101 -8.74 26.47 -9.58
CA HIS A 101 -7.76 26.70 -8.51
C HIS A 101 -6.32 26.46 -9.00
N PHE A 102 -5.40 27.28 -8.52
CA PHE A 102 -3.97 27.12 -8.79
C PHE A 102 -3.31 26.11 -7.82
N ALA A 103 -2.01 25.89 -7.98
CA ALA A 103 -1.21 24.92 -7.24
C ALA A 103 -1.26 25.12 -5.71
N ILE A 104 -1.00 24.03 -4.98
CA ILE A 104 -0.86 24.04 -3.52
C ILE A 104 0.48 24.66 -3.14
N ILE A 105 0.44 25.82 -2.50
CA ILE A 105 1.63 26.56 -2.03
C ILE A 105 1.41 27.08 -0.60
N PRO A 106 2.48 27.45 0.14
CA PRO A 106 2.33 28.18 1.40
C PRO A 106 1.73 29.59 1.17
N THR A 107 1.05 30.13 2.18
CA THR A 107 0.44 31.46 2.13
C THR A 107 1.35 32.58 2.66
N GLY A 108 2.53 32.24 3.21
CA GLY A 108 3.38 33.19 3.95
C GLY A 108 2.94 33.39 5.41
N THR A 109 1.83 32.78 5.84
CA THR A 109 1.42 32.78 7.24
C THR A 109 2.27 31.81 8.04
N VAL A 110 2.88 32.28 9.14
CA VAL A 110 3.65 31.41 10.03
C VAL A 110 2.70 30.54 10.86
N PRO A 111 2.83 29.19 10.82
CA PRO A 111 2.00 28.31 11.63
C PRO A 111 2.30 28.47 13.13
N LYS A 112 1.25 28.62 13.95
CA LYS A 112 1.40 28.79 15.41
C LYS A 112 1.66 27.47 16.15
N SER A 113 0.94 26.42 15.76
CA SER A 113 1.13 25.06 16.31
C SER A 113 0.64 24.03 15.29
N LEU A 114 1.49 23.12 14.89
CA LEU A 114 1.18 22.01 14.02
C LEU A 114 1.46 20.71 14.74
N SER A 115 0.61 19.70 14.53
CA SER A 115 0.94 18.33 14.92
C SER A 115 2.13 17.82 14.08
N GLU A 116 2.77 16.74 14.50
CA GLU A 116 3.91 16.17 13.80
C GLU A 116 3.59 15.84 12.33
N VAL A 117 2.39 15.30 12.06
CA VAL A 117 1.97 14.95 10.69
C VAL A 117 1.65 16.17 9.84
N GLU A 118 1.05 17.22 10.45
CA GLU A 118 0.80 18.52 9.80
C GLU A 118 2.12 19.22 9.47
N ALA A 119 3.07 19.23 10.40
CA ALA A 119 4.39 19.81 10.19
C ALA A 119 5.16 19.12 9.07
N LYS A 120 5.11 17.77 8.98
CA LYS A 120 5.73 16.99 7.89
C LYS A 120 5.15 17.37 6.52
N LEU A 121 3.83 17.48 6.41
CA LEU A 121 3.20 17.83 5.14
C LEU A 121 3.44 19.29 4.77
N TYR A 122 3.40 20.20 5.74
CA TYR A 122 3.71 21.61 5.54
C TYR A 122 5.16 21.80 5.05
N ASP A 123 6.15 21.24 5.74
CA ASP A 123 7.57 21.25 5.32
C ASP A 123 7.72 20.73 3.89
N PHE A 124 7.01 19.66 3.56
CA PHE A 124 7.08 19.07 2.24
C PHE A 124 6.56 19.99 1.13
N VAL A 125 5.47 20.71 1.38
CA VAL A 125 4.92 21.69 0.43
C VAL A 125 5.83 22.93 0.33
N VAL A 126 6.33 23.45 1.46
CA VAL A 126 7.24 24.62 1.46
C VAL A 126 8.53 24.31 0.69
N ARG A 127 9.15 23.15 0.93
CA ARG A 127 10.36 22.77 0.18
C ARG A 127 10.09 22.62 -1.31
N ARG A 128 8.94 22.09 -1.72
CA ARG A 128 8.54 22.04 -3.11
C ARG A 128 8.37 23.44 -3.71
N PHE A 129 7.71 24.33 -3.00
CA PHE A 129 7.53 25.72 -3.41
C PHE A 129 8.88 26.45 -3.59
N LEU A 130 9.81 26.30 -2.67
CA LEU A 130 11.15 26.87 -2.80
C LEU A 130 11.92 26.27 -3.97
N SER A 131 11.87 24.94 -4.12
CA SER A 131 12.68 24.22 -5.11
C SER A 131 12.35 24.57 -6.56
N VAL A 132 11.13 25.02 -6.86
CA VAL A 132 10.75 25.37 -8.25
C VAL A 132 11.42 26.63 -8.76
N PHE A 133 11.88 27.52 -7.87
CA PHE A 133 12.58 28.75 -8.20
C PHE A 133 14.10 28.58 -8.30
N TYR A 134 14.66 27.53 -7.74
CA TYR A 134 16.09 27.22 -7.84
C TYR A 134 16.47 26.77 -9.27
N PRO A 135 17.73 26.99 -9.68
CA PRO A 135 18.24 26.47 -10.93
C PRO A 135 18.21 24.94 -10.98
N ALA A 136 18.38 24.40 -12.18
CA ALA A 136 18.47 22.97 -12.40
C ALA A 136 19.64 22.35 -11.63
N ALA A 137 19.47 21.10 -11.20
CA ALA A 137 20.61 20.27 -10.79
C ALA A 137 21.37 19.81 -12.04
N GLU A 138 22.69 19.97 -12.01
CA GLU A 138 23.55 19.59 -13.14
C GLU A 138 24.29 18.30 -12.81
N TYR A 139 24.18 17.33 -13.69
CA TYR A 139 24.87 16.05 -13.58
C TYR A 139 25.83 15.85 -14.76
N LEU A 140 26.97 15.27 -14.50
CA LEU A 140 27.83 14.71 -15.52
C LEU A 140 27.51 13.21 -15.65
N VAL A 141 26.95 12.84 -16.81
CA VAL A 141 26.68 11.43 -17.14
C VAL A 141 27.77 10.97 -18.10
N THR A 142 28.48 9.92 -17.72
CA THR A 142 29.53 9.29 -18.52
C THR A 142 29.07 7.90 -18.94
N THR A 143 29.00 7.64 -20.22
CA THR A 143 28.77 6.30 -20.77
C THR A 143 30.07 5.77 -21.35
N ARG A 144 30.51 4.61 -20.85
CA ARG A 144 31.70 3.90 -21.33
C ARG A 144 31.28 2.58 -21.97
N ILE A 145 31.81 2.31 -23.14
CA ILE A 145 31.64 1.03 -23.83
C ILE A 145 33.01 0.32 -23.85
N THR A 146 33.15 -0.72 -23.05
CA THR A 146 34.33 -1.58 -23.03
C THR A 146 34.07 -2.78 -23.96
N ARG A 147 34.99 -3.07 -24.88
CA ARG A 147 34.87 -4.22 -25.77
C ARG A 147 35.82 -5.32 -25.36
N VAL A 148 35.26 -6.51 -25.09
CA VAL A 148 36.01 -7.73 -24.79
C VAL A 148 35.76 -8.70 -25.96
N GLY A 149 36.73 -8.84 -26.85
CA GLY A 149 36.54 -9.52 -28.13
C GLY A 149 35.46 -8.79 -28.97
N LYS A 150 34.39 -9.52 -29.32
CA LYS A 150 33.25 -8.97 -30.09
C LYS A 150 32.12 -8.43 -29.20
N HIS A 151 32.20 -8.54 -27.86
CA HIS A 151 31.12 -8.22 -26.96
C HIS A 151 31.29 -6.82 -26.35
N PRO A 152 30.33 -5.92 -26.52
CA PRO A 152 30.32 -4.61 -25.87
C PRO A 152 29.74 -4.69 -24.47
N PHE A 153 30.40 -4.07 -23.50
CA PHE A 153 29.92 -3.89 -22.12
C PHE A 153 29.69 -2.40 -21.88
N LYS A 154 28.45 -2.04 -21.56
CA LYS A 154 28.07 -0.66 -21.24
C LYS A 154 28.17 -0.43 -19.74
N THR A 155 28.88 0.64 -19.35
CA THR A 155 28.95 1.13 -17.97
C THR A 155 28.52 2.59 -17.97
N GLU A 156 27.65 2.98 -17.04
CA GLU A 156 27.20 4.36 -16.88
C GLU A 156 27.62 4.86 -15.49
N GLY A 157 28.24 6.03 -15.47
CA GLY A 157 28.55 6.79 -14.27
C GLY A 157 27.78 8.09 -14.26
N LYS A 158 27.43 8.55 -13.08
CA LYS A 158 26.69 9.80 -12.89
C LYS A 158 27.22 10.53 -11.66
N VAL A 159 27.66 11.76 -11.87
CA VAL A 159 28.20 12.64 -10.82
C VAL A 159 27.38 13.92 -10.76
N LEU A 160 27.00 14.37 -9.56
CA LEU A 160 26.30 15.63 -9.32
C LEU A 160 27.32 16.77 -9.31
N VAL A 161 27.26 17.66 -10.31
CA VAL A 161 28.19 18.80 -10.46
C VAL A 161 27.67 20.04 -9.73
N LYS A 162 26.37 20.33 -9.89
CA LYS A 162 25.71 21.42 -9.19
C LYS A 162 24.40 20.96 -8.55
N LYS A 163 24.24 21.20 -7.27
CA LYS A 163 23.04 20.78 -6.52
C LYS A 163 21.76 21.45 -7.00
N GLY A 164 21.82 22.73 -7.40
CA GLY A 164 20.64 23.49 -7.80
C GLY A 164 19.49 23.34 -6.77
N TRP A 165 18.31 23.00 -7.24
CA TRP A 165 17.11 22.82 -6.41
C TRP A 165 17.23 21.70 -5.34
N LEU A 166 18.15 20.75 -5.48
CA LEU A 166 18.38 19.70 -4.47
C LEU A 166 18.86 20.28 -3.13
N THR A 167 19.48 21.45 -3.15
CA THR A 167 19.93 22.17 -1.96
C THR A 167 18.80 22.36 -0.94
N VAL A 168 17.57 22.63 -1.41
CA VAL A 168 16.39 22.84 -0.57
C VAL A 168 16.02 21.58 0.25
N TYR A 169 16.34 20.40 -0.25
CA TYR A 169 16.03 19.13 0.41
C TYR A 169 17.13 18.62 1.33
N GLY A 170 18.27 19.31 1.39
CA GLY A 170 19.41 18.89 2.22
C GLY A 170 19.93 17.50 1.84
N LYS A 171 19.72 17.07 0.62
CA LYS A 171 20.33 15.82 0.14
C LYS A 171 21.82 16.05 0.05
N GLU A 172 22.53 15.44 0.95
CA GLU A 172 23.92 15.07 0.77
C GLU A 172 23.98 14.12 -0.43
N GLU A 173 25.15 14.11 -1.08
CA GLU A 173 25.48 13.24 -2.19
C GLU A 173 24.77 11.89 -2.05
N SER A 174 23.97 11.53 -3.02
CA SER A 174 23.18 10.30 -2.92
C SER A 174 24.09 9.11 -3.16
N ASP A 175 23.81 7.98 -2.51
CA ASP A 175 24.42 6.66 -2.77
C ASP A 175 24.32 6.18 -4.24
N GLU A 176 23.73 7.01 -5.13
CA GLU A 176 23.63 6.80 -6.57
C GLU A 176 24.77 7.43 -7.37
N GLU A 177 25.73 8.11 -6.75
CA GLU A 177 26.90 8.61 -7.44
C GLU A 177 27.83 7.46 -7.82
N THR A 178 27.79 7.06 -9.07
CA THR A 178 28.77 6.13 -9.64
C THR A 178 29.88 6.92 -10.30
N ASN A 179 30.92 7.17 -9.54
CA ASN A 179 32.12 7.82 -10.08
C ASN A 179 32.92 6.77 -10.86
N LEU A 180 32.97 6.90 -12.19
CA LEU A 180 33.82 6.07 -13.02
C LEU A 180 35.23 6.66 -13.08
N PRO A 181 36.29 5.84 -12.92
CA PRO A 181 37.65 6.32 -13.15
C PRO A 181 37.78 6.87 -14.59
N ALA A 182 38.55 7.93 -14.71
CA ALA A 182 38.82 8.52 -16.02
C ALA A 182 39.58 7.53 -16.90
N VAL A 183 39.11 7.36 -18.12
CA VAL A 183 39.78 6.57 -19.19
C VAL A 183 39.79 7.39 -20.47
N THR A 184 40.78 7.19 -21.28
CA THR A 184 40.90 7.82 -22.63
C THR A 184 40.22 6.94 -23.67
N ASP A 185 39.77 7.55 -24.74
CA ASP A 185 39.17 6.79 -25.85
C ASP A 185 40.24 5.92 -26.52
N GLY A 186 39.90 4.64 -26.74
CA GLY A 186 40.84 3.64 -27.27
C GLY A 186 41.81 3.04 -26.23
N GLU A 187 41.72 3.40 -24.96
CA GLU A 187 42.54 2.83 -23.90
C GLU A 187 42.32 1.31 -23.76
N THR A 188 43.44 0.58 -23.70
CA THR A 188 43.41 -0.87 -23.49
C THR A 188 43.35 -1.18 -21.99
N VAL A 189 42.34 -1.91 -21.60
CA VAL A 189 42.12 -2.34 -20.21
C VAL A 189 42.26 -3.86 -20.09
N LYS A 190 42.76 -4.32 -18.94
CA LYS A 190 42.87 -5.75 -18.64
C LYS A 190 41.49 -6.27 -18.20
N THR A 191 40.99 -7.31 -18.86
CA THR A 191 39.83 -8.04 -18.42
C THR A 191 40.23 -9.00 -17.28
N GLU A 192 39.73 -8.79 -16.09
CA GLU A 192 40.00 -9.65 -14.95
C GLU A 192 39.00 -10.80 -14.82
N ASP A 193 37.71 -10.50 -15.05
CA ASP A 193 36.65 -11.49 -14.94
C ASP A 193 35.45 -11.11 -15.83
N VAL A 194 34.76 -12.11 -16.35
CA VAL A 194 33.49 -11.98 -17.08
C VAL A 194 32.52 -13.04 -16.58
N ARG A 195 31.44 -12.61 -15.98
CA ARG A 195 30.45 -13.50 -15.38
C ARG A 195 29.07 -13.39 -16.06
N ILE A 196 28.46 -14.55 -16.27
CA ILE A 196 27.06 -14.62 -16.66
C ILE A 196 26.23 -14.64 -15.39
N LYS A 197 25.42 -13.60 -15.18
CA LYS A 197 24.44 -13.55 -14.11
C LYS A 197 23.09 -14.05 -14.61
N ALA A 198 22.76 -15.31 -14.35
CA ALA A 198 21.43 -15.82 -14.61
C ALA A 198 20.41 -15.09 -13.71
N SER A 199 19.34 -14.61 -14.31
CA SER A 199 18.24 -13.97 -13.60
C SER A 199 16.92 -14.28 -14.29
N ALA A 200 15.82 -14.28 -13.53
CA ALA A 200 14.48 -14.41 -14.06
C ALA A 200 13.76 -13.06 -14.01
N THR A 201 12.86 -12.84 -14.95
CA THR A 201 11.92 -11.71 -14.89
C THR A 201 11.05 -11.83 -13.64
N ARG A 202 10.69 -10.68 -13.07
CA ARG A 202 9.78 -10.62 -11.94
C ARG A 202 8.41 -10.13 -12.41
N PRO A 203 7.31 -10.62 -11.81
CA PRO A 203 6.00 -10.06 -12.11
C PRO A 203 5.98 -8.56 -11.76
N PRO A 204 5.07 -7.76 -12.38
CA PRO A 204 4.89 -6.37 -11.99
C PRO A 204 4.59 -6.24 -10.50
N ALA A 205 5.10 -5.18 -9.88
CA ALA A 205 4.79 -4.89 -8.48
C ALA A 205 3.28 -4.63 -8.31
N ARG A 206 2.73 -5.00 -7.17
CA ARG A 206 1.36 -4.65 -6.80
C ARG A 206 1.22 -3.14 -6.68
N TYR A 207 0.01 -2.64 -6.89
CA TYR A 207 -0.25 -1.22 -6.70
C TYR A 207 -0.10 -0.81 -5.23
N SER A 208 0.57 0.31 -5.00
CA SER A 208 0.42 1.13 -3.80
C SER A 208 -0.67 2.18 -4.04
N GLU A 209 -1.10 2.93 -3.02
CA GLU A 209 -2.00 4.06 -3.26
C GLU A 209 -1.39 5.10 -4.20
N ALA A 210 -0.07 5.36 -4.07
CA ALA A 210 0.62 6.28 -4.96
C ALA A 210 0.58 5.82 -6.43
N THR A 211 0.86 4.54 -6.69
CA THR A 211 0.84 4.02 -8.07
C THR A 211 -0.57 3.83 -8.61
N LEU A 212 -1.57 3.52 -7.75
CA LEU A 212 -2.98 3.48 -8.14
C LEU A 212 -3.50 4.87 -8.51
N LEU A 213 -3.20 5.90 -7.71
CA LEU A 213 -3.53 7.29 -8.05
C LEU A 213 -2.92 7.71 -9.38
N SER A 214 -1.67 7.31 -9.65
CA SER A 214 -1.01 7.55 -10.95
C SER A 214 -1.73 6.84 -12.09
N ALA A 215 -2.15 5.58 -11.88
CA ALA A 215 -2.89 4.82 -12.88
C ALA A 215 -4.27 5.41 -13.14
N MET A 216 -4.98 5.88 -12.11
CA MET A 216 -6.26 6.59 -12.26
C MET A 216 -6.10 7.89 -13.03
N GLU A 217 -5.08 8.70 -12.70
CA GLU A 217 -4.79 9.96 -13.38
C GLU A 217 -4.43 9.76 -14.85
N SER A 218 -3.69 8.70 -15.16
CA SER A 218 -3.22 8.39 -16.51
C SER A 218 -4.03 7.29 -17.22
N ALA A 219 -5.25 7.02 -16.78
CA ALA A 219 -6.08 5.93 -17.31
C ALA A 219 -6.31 6.04 -18.81
N GLY A 220 -6.46 7.26 -19.34
CA GLY A 220 -6.60 7.51 -20.78
C GLY A 220 -5.44 6.96 -21.62
N LYS A 221 -4.23 6.82 -21.07
CA LYS A 221 -3.09 6.24 -21.82
C LYS A 221 -3.26 4.76 -22.14
N ARG A 222 -4.23 4.09 -21.54
CA ARG A 222 -4.54 2.67 -21.77
C ARG A 222 -5.66 2.47 -22.80
N ILE A 223 -6.24 3.56 -23.30
CA ILE A 223 -7.29 3.56 -24.32
C ILE A 223 -6.61 3.51 -25.67
N ASP A 224 -7.00 2.57 -26.50
CA ASP A 224 -6.43 2.39 -27.84
C ASP A 224 -6.96 3.44 -28.83
N ASP A 225 -8.19 3.88 -28.67
CA ASP A 225 -8.82 4.93 -29.48
C ASP A 225 -8.23 6.30 -29.18
N ASP A 226 -7.74 6.98 -30.22
CA ASP A 226 -7.05 8.28 -30.12
C ASP A 226 -7.98 9.42 -29.69
N GLU A 227 -9.25 9.41 -30.13
CA GLU A 227 -10.24 10.43 -29.77
C GLU A 227 -10.62 10.32 -28.30
N LEU A 228 -10.94 9.10 -27.85
CA LEU A 228 -11.25 8.83 -26.43
C LEU A 228 -10.03 9.09 -25.54
N ARG A 229 -8.84 8.77 -26.01
CA ARG A 229 -7.58 9.08 -25.31
C ARG A 229 -7.39 10.59 -25.16
N ALA A 230 -7.70 11.36 -26.21
CA ALA A 230 -7.63 12.82 -26.16
C ALA A 230 -8.69 13.40 -25.21
N ALA A 231 -9.92 12.89 -25.21
CA ALA A 231 -10.98 13.29 -24.28
C ALA A 231 -10.61 13.04 -22.82
N MET A 232 -9.86 11.96 -22.54
CA MET A 232 -9.36 11.62 -21.20
C MET A 232 -8.06 12.34 -20.82
N ALA A 233 -7.43 13.07 -21.75
CA ALA A 233 -6.17 13.74 -21.49
C ALA A 233 -6.31 14.78 -20.35
N GLY A 234 -5.54 14.61 -19.29
CA GLY A 234 -5.58 15.47 -18.11
C GLY A 234 -6.71 15.22 -17.13
N ARG A 235 -7.66 14.33 -17.44
CA ARG A 235 -8.83 14.02 -16.59
C ARG A 235 -8.64 12.71 -15.80
N GLY A 236 -8.50 11.57 -16.50
CA GLY A 236 -8.36 10.25 -15.90
C GLY A 236 -9.65 9.73 -15.26
N LEU A 237 -9.54 8.71 -14.41
CA LEU A 237 -10.64 8.15 -13.63
C LEU A 237 -10.78 8.89 -12.30
N GLY A 238 -11.96 9.43 -12.05
CA GLY A 238 -12.24 10.31 -10.91
C GLY A 238 -11.49 11.64 -10.98
N THR A 239 -11.93 12.59 -10.20
CA THR A 239 -11.26 13.90 -10.03
C THR A 239 -10.23 13.83 -8.91
N PRO A 240 -9.30 14.78 -8.80
CA PRO A 240 -8.42 14.88 -7.64
C PRO A 240 -9.17 14.82 -6.30
N ALA A 241 -10.34 15.47 -6.22
CA ALA A 241 -11.16 15.49 -5.02
C ALA A 241 -11.80 14.13 -4.66
N THR A 242 -12.09 13.28 -5.64
CA THR A 242 -12.86 12.02 -5.47
C THR A 242 -11.98 10.77 -5.41
N ARG A 243 -10.78 10.76 -6.00
CA ARG A 243 -9.91 9.58 -6.08
C ARG A 243 -9.62 8.95 -4.72
N ALA A 244 -9.32 9.77 -3.71
CA ALA A 244 -9.07 9.27 -2.36
C ALA A 244 -10.29 8.56 -1.77
N GLN A 245 -11.49 9.09 -1.98
CA GLN A 245 -12.73 8.50 -1.49
C GLN A 245 -13.08 7.20 -2.22
N ILE A 246 -12.81 7.13 -3.54
CA ILE A 246 -12.98 5.90 -4.32
C ILE A 246 -12.10 4.79 -3.76
N ILE A 247 -10.80 5.06 -3.51
CA ILE A 247 -9.87 4.07 -2.94
C ILE A 247 -10.35 3.62 -1.55
N GLU A 248 -10.73 4.55 -0.68
CA GLU A 248 -11.26 4.20 0.65
C GLU A 248 -12.59 3.43 0.56
N GLY A 249 -13.45 3.74 -0.42
CA GLY A 249 -14.67 2.97 -0.68
C GLY A 249 -14.36 1.51 -1.03
N LEU A 250 -13.42 1.28 -1.94
CA LEU A 250 -12.98 -0.08 -2.31
C LEU A 250 -12.39 -0.86 -1.14
N LEU A 251 -11.68 -0.18 -0.22
CA LEU A 251 -11.15 -0.80 1.01
C LEU A 251 -12.25 -1.10 2.02
N THR A 252 -13.19 -0.17 2.22
CA THR A 252 -14.32 -0.32 3.15
C THR A 252 -15.26 -1.44 2.70
N GLU A 253 -15.54 -1.52 1.42
CA GLU A 253 -16.37 -2.55 0.80
C GLU A 253 -15.64 -3.88 0.59
N GLN A 254 -14.37 -3.98 1.01
CA GLN A 254 -13.57 -5.20 0.92
C GLN A 254 -13.35 -5.71 -0.52
N TYR A 255 -13.33 -4.81 -1.50
CA TYR A 255 -12.81 -5.13 -2.84
C TYR A 255 -11.29 -5.13 -2.86
N LEU A 256 -10.68 -4.24 -2.08
CA LEU A 256 -9.24 -4.14 -1.87
C LEU A 256 -8.89 -4.33 -0.39
N LEU A 257 -7.69 -4.81 -0.16
CA LEU A 257 -7.05 -4.85 1.15
C LEU A 257 -5.75 -4.04 1.09
N ARG A 258 -5.49 -3.26 2.15
CA ARG A 258 -4.20 -2.59 2.34
C ARG A 258 -3.30 -3.47 3.21
N GLU A 259 -2.21 -3.96 2.64
CA GLU A 259 -1.19 -4.75 3.34
C GLU A 259 0.16 -4.03 3.24
N GLY A 260 0.59 -3.43 4.34
CA GLY A 260 1.73 -2.52 4.32
C GLY A 260 1.49 -1.31 3.41
N ARG A 261 2.20 -1.26 2.28
CA ARG A 261 2.03 -0.24 1.23
C ARG A 261 1.28 -0.76 0.00
N GLU A 262 1.06 -2.05 -0.08
CA GLU A 262 0.45 -2.70 -1.22
C GLU A 262 -1.07 -2.75 -1.10
N LEU A 263 -1.75 -2.65 -2.23
CA LEU A 263 -3.17 -2.88 -2.39
C LEU A 263 -3.38 -4.25 -3.03
N ILE A 264 -4.11 -5.11 -2.33
CA ILE A 264 -4.35 -6.49 -2.75
C ILE A 264 -5.83 -6.63 -3.12
N PRO A 265 -6.15 -7.03 -4.37
CA PRO A 265 -7.52 -7.38 -4.73
C PRO A 265 -8.01 -8.56 -3.90
N MET A 266 -9.25 -8.45 -3.39
CA MET A 266 -9.90 -9.50 -2.62
C MET A 266 -10.77 -10.37 -3.53
N ALA A 267 -11.13 -11.56 -3.05
CA ALA A 267 -12.00 -12.49 -3.77
C ALA A 267 -13.30 -11.83 -4.29
N LYS A 268 -13.88 -10.90 -3.53
CA LYS A 268 -15.06 -10.11 -3.93
C LYS A 268 -14.81 -9.33 -5.23
N ALA A 269 -13.60 -8.75 -5.40
CA ALA A 269 -13.24 -8.03 -6.62
C ALA A 269 -13.09 -8.98 -7.81
N PHE A 270 -12.41 -10.10 -7.64
CA PHE A 270 -12.28 -11.11 -8.69
C PHE A 270 -13.65 -11.64 -9.12
N ASN A 271 -14.52 -11.96 -8.16
CA ASN A 271 -15.86 -12.45 -8.45
C ASN A 271 -16.69 -11.43 -9.24
N LEU A 272 -16.63 -10.14 -8.87
CA LEU A 272 -17.34 -9.09 -9.60
C LEU A 272 -16.80 -8.94 -11.02
N MET A 273 -15.48 -8.87 -11.20
CA MET A 273 -14.87 -8.72 -12.52
C MET A 273 -15.18 -9.92 -13.43
N THR A 274 -15.10 -11.13 -12.88
CA THR A 274 -15.44 -12.35 -13.62
C THR A 274 -16.92 -12.36 -14.02
N LEU A 275 -17.80 -11.93 -13.10
CA LEU A 275 -19.24 -11.83 -13.39
C LEU A 275 -19.53 -10.84 -14.52
N LEU A 276 -19.00 -9.62 -14.44
CA LEU A 276 -19.22 -8.58 -15.46
C LEU A 276 -18.70 -9.02 -16.83
N ASN A 277 -17.53 -9.63 -16.89
CA ASN A 277 -16.97 -10.17 -18.13
C ASN A 277 -17.82 -11.32 -18.69
N GLY A 278 -18.25 -12.25 -17.84
CA GLY A 278 -19.08 -13.38 -18.23
C GLY A 278 -20.48 -12.97 -18.71
N LEU A 279 -21.02 -11.87 -18.18
CA LEU A 279 -22.29 -11.28 -18.65
C LEU A 279 -22.11 -10.45 -19.94
N GLY A 280 -20.89 -10.24 -20.40
CA GLY A 280 -20.60 -9.35 -21.53
C GLY A 280 -20.87 -7.87 -21.22
N VAL A 281 -20.76 -7.46 -19.94
CA VAL A 281 -20.89 -6.07 -19.47
C VAL A 281 -19.49 -5.47 -19.31
N THR A 282 -18.70 -5.50 -20.38
CA THR A 282 -17.29 -5.09 -20.39
C THR A 282 -17.11 -3.58 -20.22
N ALA A 283 -18.12 -2.77 -20.59
CA ALA A 283 -18.06 -1.33 -20.46
C ALA A 283 -17.80 -0.85 -19.01
N LEU A 284 -18.25 -1.60 -17.98
CA LEU A 284 -17.99 -1.28 -16.58
C LEU A 284 -16.63 -1.75 -16.07
N THR A 285 -15.84 -2.44 -16.89
CA THR A 285 -14.54 -3.02 -16.50
C THR A 285 -13.34 -2.32 -17.13
N SER A 286 -13.59 -1.27 -17.92
CA SER A 286 -12.56 -0.57 -18.68
C SER A 286 -12.72 0.96 -18.57
N PRO A 287 -11.67 1.75 -18.86
CA PRO A 287 -11.74 3.21 -18.83
C PRO A 287 -12.44 3.83 -20.06
N GLU A 288 -12.68 3.06 -21.13
CA GLU A 288 -13.25 3.54 -22.40
C GLU A 288 -14.60 4.20 -22.23
N LEU A 289 -15.49 3.61 -21.39
CA LEU A 289 -16.80 4.21 -21.10
C LEU A 289 -16.68 5.64 -20.55
N THR A 290 -15.70 5.88 -19.67
CA THR A 290 -15.44 7.24 -19.15
C THR A 290 -14.96 8.15 -20.28
N GLY A 291 -14.07 7.66 -21.16
CA GLY A 291 -13.60 8.40 -22.34
C GLY A 291 -14.73 8.77 -23.28
N GLU A 292 -15.65 7.83 -23.59
CA GLU A 292 -16.82 8.07 -24.41
C GLU A 292 -17.73 9.16 -23.80
N TRP A 293 -17.99 9.08 -22.50
CA TRP A 293 -18.83 10.07 -21.84
C TRP A 293 -18.17 11.45 -21.78
N GLU A 294 -16.87 11.53 -21.55
CA GLU A 294 -16.13 12.80 -21.58
C GLU A 294 -16.11 13.40 -22.99
N SER A 295 -15.93 12.60 -24.05
CA SER A 295 -16.04 13.05 -25.44
C SER A 295 -17.45 13.60 -25.75
N LYS A 296 -18.50 12.86 -25.39
CA LYS A 296 -19.90 13.27 -25.59
C LYS A 296 -20.26 14.52 -24.77
N LEU A 297 -19.78 14.65 -23.55
CA LEU A 297 -19.96 15.87 -22.75
C LEU A 297 -19.27 17.07 -23.39
N GLY A 298 -18.06 16.88 -23.97
CA GLY A 298 -17.41 17.91 -24.78
C GLY A 298 -18.24 18.31 -26.02
N SER A 299 -18.84 17.33 -26.69
CA SER A 299 -19.77 17.61 -27.82
C SER A 299 -21.04 18.35 -27.39
N MET A 300 -21.55 18.07 -26.19
CA MET A 300 -22.67 18.84 -25.62
C MET A 300 -22.26 20.29 -25.31
N GLU A 301 -21.05 20.51 -24.77
CA GLU A 301 -20.53 21.85 -24.50
C GLU A 301 -20.44 22.69 -25.80
N ARG A 302 -20.06 22.06 -26.91
CA ARG A 302 -20.00 22.69 -28.24
C ARG A 302 -21.39 22.80 -28.92
N GLY A 303 -22.46 22.26 -28.34
CA GLY A 303 -23.80 22.24 -28.90
C GLY A 303 -24.03 21.21 -30.02
N GLU A 304 -23.11 20.26 -30.20
CA GLU A 304 -23.18 19.21 -31.23
C GLU A 304 -24.06 18.03 -30.82
N LEU A 305 -24.22 17.80 -29.50
CA LEU A 305 -25.02 16.74 -28.91
C LEU A 305 -26.02 17.32 -27.91
N SER A 306 -27.28 16.93 -27.98
CA SER A 306 -28.29 17.37 -27.01
C SER A 306 -28.27 16.51 -25.74
N ARG A 307 -28.61 17.13 -24.59
CA ARG A 307 -28.77 16.39 -23.32
C ARG A 307 -29.79 15.24 -23.45
N LYS A 308 -30.86 15.43 -24.24
CA LYS A 308 -31.89 14.40 -24.43
C LYS A 308 -31.32 13.15 -25.11
N GLN A 309 -30.49 13.32 -26.15
CA GLN A 309 -29.84 12.22 -26.85
C GLN A 309 -28.85 11.50 -25.93
N PHE A 310 -27.96 12.24 -25.24
CA PHE A 310 -27.02 11.67 -24.31
C PHE A 310 -27.69 10.83 -23.20
N MET A 311 -28.78 11.36 -22.60
CA MET A 311 -29.50 10.62 -21.57
C MET A 311 -30.27 9.41 -22.11
N ALA A 312 -30.73 9.46 -23.36
CA ALA A 312 -31.35 8.30 -24.00
C ALA A 312 -30.37 7.16 -24.23
N GLU A 313 -29.12 7.47 -24.61
CA GLU A 313 -28.08 6.48 -24.78
C GLU A 313 -27.68 5.82 -23.42
N ILE A 314 -27.61 6.61 -22.35
CA ILE A 314 -27.37 6.08 -21.00
C ILE A 314 -28.51 5.16 -20.55
N ALA A 315 -29.76 5.55 -20.81
CA ALA A 315 -30.93 4.74 -20.48
C ALA A 315 -30.88 3.41 -21.23
N GLN A 316 -30.66 3.44 -22.55
CA GLN A 316 -30.55 2.24 -23.38
C GLN A 316 -29.41 1.31 -22.89
N MET A 317 -28.21 1.86 -22.65
CA MET A 317 -27.10 1.09 -22.11
C MET A 317 -27.47 0.42 -20.78
N THR A 318 -28.16 1.13 -19.90
CA THR A 318 -28.59 0.60 -18.60
C THR A 318 -29.62 -0.52 -18.77
N GLU A 319 -30.60 -0.36 -19.68
CA GLU A 319 -31.61 -1.38 -20.02
C GLU A 319 -30.94 -2.65 -20.57
N ASP A 320 -29.98 -2.50 -21.47
CA ASP A 320 -29.19 -3.61 -22.03
C ASP A 320 -28.41 -4.38 -20.95
N MET A 321 -27.74 -3.66 -20.03
CA MET A 321 -27.03 -4.26 -18.90
C MET A 321 -27.97 -5.03 -17.97
N VAL A 322 -29.13 -4.44 -17.65
CA VAL A 322 -30.16 -5.09 -16.82
C VAL A 322 -30.73 -6.32 -17.51
N ALA A 323 -31.02 -6.24 -18.83
CA ALA A 323 -31.49 -7.37 -19.60
C ALA A 323 -30.49 -8.53 -19.61
N LYS A 324 -29.20 -8.23 -19.85
CA LYS A 324 -28.12 -9.24 -19.76
C LYS A 324 -28.05 -9.91 -18.38
N ALA A 325 -28.16 -9.11 -17.30
CA ALA A 325 -28.15 -9.63 -15.94
C ALA A 325 -29.39 -10.46 -15.60
N LYS A 326 -30.60 -10.06 -16.04
CA LYS A 326 -31.86 -10.78 -15.81
C LYS A 326 -31.96 -12.08 -16.60
N ASN A 327 -31.46 -12.10 -17.82
CA ASN A 327 -31.50 -13.27 -18.71
C ASN A 327 -30.38 -14.26 -18.42
N PHE A 328 -29.58 -14.02 -17.41
CA PHE A 328 -28.53 -14.94 -16.97
C PHE A 328 -29.15 -16.04 -16.12
N GLU A 329 -29.43 -17.19 -16.75
CA GLU A 329 -30.15 -18.32 -16.13
C GLU A 329 -29.22 -19.33 -15.43
N HIS A 330 -27.89 -19.14 -15.47
CA HIS A 330 -26.94 -20.13 -14.98
C HIS A 330 -26.30 -19.70 -13.65
N ASP A 331 -26.18 -20.66 -12.74
CA ASP A 331 -25.41 -20.50 -11.50
C ASP A 331 -23.89 -20.35 -11.76
N THR A 332 -23.46 -20.58 -13.01
CA THR A 332 -22.06 -20.52 -13.45
C THR A 332 -21.93 -19.60 -14.66
N ILE A 333 -20.87 -18.80 -14.67
CA ILE A 333 -20.50 -17.97 -15.83
C ILE A 333 -19.87 -18.87 -16.88
N PRO A 334 -20.26 -18.77 -18.17
CA PRO A 334 -19.58 -19.47 -19.23
C PRO A 334 -18.11 -19.07 -19.31
N GLY A 335 -17.22 -20.03 -19.41
CA GLY A 335 -15.79 -19.84 -19.55
C GLY A 335 -15.04 -21.14 -19.24
N ASP A 336 -13.90 -21.31 -19.86
CA ASP A 336 -12.96 -22.36 -19.52
C ASP A 336 -12.02 -21.84 -18.43
N PHE A 337 -12.31 -22.21 -17.18
CA PHE A 337 -11.51 -21.82 -16.02
C PHE A 337 -10.42 -22.84 -15.70
N GLY A 338 -10.42 -24.00 -16.39
CA GLY A 338 -9.48 -25.08 -16.22
C GLY A 338 -10.10 -26.40 -15.69
N THR A 339 -9.33 -27.44 -15.81
CA THR A 339 -9.67 -28.79 -15.33
C THR A 339 -8.57 -29.26 -14.40
N LEU A 340 -8.96 -29.81 -13.23
CA LEU A 340 -8.01 -30.38 -12.29
C LEU A 340 -7.49 -31.70 -12.80
N THR A 341 -6.23 -31.99 -12.52
CA THR A 341 -5.62 -33.29 -12.81
C THR A 341 -6.05 -34.35 -11.80
N THR A 342 -6.43 -33.94 -10.59
CA THR A 342 -6.87 -34.83 -9.51
C THR A 342 -8.36 -35.16 -9.65
N PRO A 343 -8.75 -36.43 -9.62
CA PRO A 343 -10.14 -36.87 -9.77
C PRO A 343 -10.98 -36.51 -8.53
N CYS A 344 -12.29 -36.49 -8.71
CA CYS A 344 -13.25 -36.26 -7.64
C CYS A 344 -13.11 -37.27 -6.49
N PRO A 345 -12.95 -36.83 -5.23
CA PRO A 345 -12.76 -37.74 -4.11
C PRO A 345 -14.03 -38.55 -3.76
N LYS A 346 -15.20 -38.17 -4.31
CA LYS A 346 -16.49 -38.83 -4.04
C LYS A 346 -16.83 -39.87 -5.10
N CYS A 347 -16.52 -39.64 -6.39
CA CYS A 347 -16.95 -40.51 -7.47
C CYS A 347 -15.87 -40.80 -8.52
N GLY A 348 -14.66 -40.25 -8.40
CA GLY A 348 -13.59 -40.42 -9.39
C GLY A 348 -13.76 -39.64 -10.69
N GLY A 349 -14.83 -38.89 -10.85
CA GLY A 349 -15.10 -38.07 -12.05
C GLY A 349 -14.17 -36.88 -12.20
N VAL A 350 -14.21 -36.25 -13.38
CA VAL A 350 -13.39 -35.08 -13.69
C VAL A 350 -13.84 -33.87 -12.89
N MET A 351 -12.90 -33.20 -12.24
CA MET A 351 -13.12 -31.93 -11.52
C MET A 351 -12.81 -30.74 -12.44
N LYS A 352 -13.78 -29.87 -12.64
CA LYS A 352 -13.63 -28.64 -13.42
C LYS A 352 -13.67 -27.41 -12.53
N GLU A 353 -12.82 -26.47 -12.83
CA GLU A 353 -12.89 -25.15 -12.22
C GLU A 353 -14.03 -24.38 -12.86
N THR A 354 -14.88 -23.79 -12.03
CA THR A 354 -15.95 -22.88 -12.43
C THR A 354 -15.73 -21.52 -11.80
N TYR A 355 -16.54 -20.57 -12.12
CA TYR A 355 -16.49 -19.25 -11.54
C TYR A 355 -16.52 -19.24 -10.00
N LYS A 356 -17.34 -20.09 -9.37
CA LYS A 356 -17.53 -20.13 -7.90
C LYS A 356 -16.88 -21.32 -7.21
N LYS A 357 -16.74 -22.44 -7.91
CA LYS A 357 -16.40 -23.74 -7.34
C LYS A 357 -15.42 -24.53 -8.21
N PHE A 358 -14.75 -25.46 -7.59
CA PHE A 358 -14.20 -26.63 -8.28
C PHE A 358 -15.27 -27.72 -8.22
N GLN A 359 -15.95 -27.98 -9.33
CA GLN A 359 -17.14 -28.81 -9.42
C GLN A 359 -16.87 -30.10 -10.15
N CYS A 360 -17.37 -31.22 -9.63
CA CYS A 360 -17.35 -32.51 -10.35
C CYS A 360 -18.33 -32.49 -11.53
N GLY A 361 -17.90 -32.98 -12.68
CA GLY A 361 -18.76 -33.13 -13.86
C GLY A 361 -19.70 -34.30 -13.79
N SER A 362 -19.50 -35.27 -12.86
CA SER A 362 -20.24 -36.53 -12.78
C SER A 362 -21.11 -36.68 -11.53
N CYS A 363 -20.93 -35.83 -10.51
CA CYS A 363 -21.74 -35.84 -9.28
C CYS A 363 -21.90 -34.44 -8.70
N ASP A 364 -22.62 -34.31 -7.59
CA ASP A 364 -22.93 -33.08 -6.88
C ASP A 364 -21.76 -32.48 -6.06
N TYR A 365 -20.62 -33.17 -6.03
CA TYR A 365 -19.47 -32.74 -5.26
C TYR A 365 -18.83 -31.47 -5.81
N GLY A 366 -18.58 -30.52 -4.92
CA GLY A 366 -17.88 -29.28 -5.29
C GLY A 366 -17.27 -28.58 -4.09
N LEU A 367 -16.12 -27.95 -4.34
CA LEU A 367 -15.38 -27.14 -3.36
C LEU A 367 -15.45 -25.66 -3.74
N TRP A 368 -15.79 -24.80 -2.78
CA TRP A 368 -15.85 -23.36 -3.04
C TRP A 368 -14.46 -22.78 -3.30
N LYS A 369 -14.32 -21.97 -4.35
CA LYS A 369 -13.08 -21.24 -4.64
C LYS A 369 -12.73 -20.23 -3.57
N THR A 370 -13.74 -19.65 -2.91
CA THR A 370 -13.54 -18.61 -1.91
C THR A 370 -14.08 -19.07 -0.57
N VAL A 371 -13.19 -19.15 0.42
CA VAL A 371 -13.54 -19.50 1.81
C VAL A 371 -12.89 -18.48 2.75
N ALA A 372 -13.65 -17.95 3.69
CA ALA A 372 -13.19 -16.96 4.67
C ALA A 372 -12.38 -15.80 4.04
N GLY A 373 -12.85 -15.26 2.90
CA GLY A 373 -12.24 -14.15 2.19
C GLY A 373 -10.97 -14.48 1.39
N ARG A 374 -10.52 -15.72 1.40
CA ARG A 374 -9.38 -16.23 0.62
C ARG A 374 -9.87 -17.06 -0.57
N GLN A 375 -9.29 -16.82 -1.73
CA GLN A 375 -9.49 -17.66 -2.91
C GLN A 375 -8.43 -18.75 -2.95
N PHE A 376 -8.86 -19.99 -3.17
CA PHE A 376 -8.00 -21.13 -3.40
C PHE A 376 -7.49 -21.16 -4.85
N GLU A 377 -6.24 -21.56 -5.00
CA GLU A 377 -5.64 -21.87 -6.30
C GLU A 377 -5.92 -23.34 -6.67
N ALA A 378 -5.91 -23.65 -7.98
CA ALA A 378 -6.15 -25.00 -8.46
C ALA A 378 -5.19 -26.03 -7.83
N ALA A 379 -3.90 -25.70 -7.75
CA ALA A 379 -2.88 -26.56 -7.15
C ALA A 379 -3.13 -26.87 -5.66
N GLU A 380 -3.68 -25.90 -4.90
CA GLU A 380 -4.02 -26.11 -3.49
C GLU A 380 -5.20 -27.05 -3.33
N ILE A 381 -6.19 -26.94 -4.22
CA ILE A 381 -7.34 -27.85 -4.24
C ILE A 381 -6.93 -29.25 -4.67
N GLU A 382 -6.04 -29.39 -5.64
CA GLU A 382 -5.48 -30.68 -6.02
C GLU A 382 -4.74 -31.36 -4.87
N THR A 383 -3.93 -30.59 -4.13
CA THR A 383 -3.25 -31.06 -2.92
C THR A 383 -4.27 -31.45 -1.84
N LEU A 384 -5.29 -30.62 -1.60
CA LEU A 384 -6.35 -30.92 -0.64
C LEU A 384 -7.10 -32.20 -0.96
N ILE A 385 -7.41 -32.43 -2.24
CA ILE A 385 -8.11 -33.66 -2.66
C ILE A 385 -7.18 -34.89 -2.53
N ARG A 386 -5.93 -34.77 -2.97
CA ARG A 386 -4.96 -35.87 -2.98
C ARG A 386 -4.51 -36.29 -1.59
N GLU A 387 -4.18 -35.30 -0.75
CA GLU A 387 -3.58 -35.52 0.57
C GLU A 387 -4.60 -35.39 1.70
N ARG A 388 -5.87 -35.13 1.36
CA ARG A 388 -6.99 -34.84 2.27
C ARG A 388 -6.72 -33.65 3.23
N GLN A 389 -5.62 -32.94 3.01
CA GLN A 389 -5.25 -31.74 3.75
C GLN A 389 -4.37 -30.82 2.90
N VAL A 390 -4.41 -29.50 3.20
CA VAL A 390 -3.53 -28.50 2.59
C VAL A 390 -3.22 -27.38 3.58
N GLY A 391 -2.00 -26.89 3.55
CA GLY A 391 -1.57 -25.78 4.38
C GLY A 391 -0.46 -26.14 5.38
N PRO A 392 -0.22 -25.25 6.37
CA PRO A 392 -1.05 -24.09 6.75
C PRO A 392 -1.07 -23.00 5.69
N LEU A 393 -2.26 -22.54 5.31
CA LEU A 393 -2.49 -21.51 4.32
C LEU A 393 -2.76 -20.17 5.01
N ASN A 394 -2.17 -19.10 4.45
CA ASN A 394 -2.36 -17.71 4.88
C ASN A 394 -3.49 -17.03 4.11
N GLY A 395 -3.95 -15.88 4.60
CA GLY A 395 -4.85 -14.98 3.88
C GLY A 395 -6.33 -15.18 4.20
N PHE A 396 -6.69 -16.12 5.06
CA PHE A 396 -8.04 -16.22 5.60
C PHE A 396 -8.36 -15.03 6.51
N ARG A 397 -9.64 -14.69 6.60
CA ARG A 397 -10.13 -13.62 7.47
C ARG A 397 -11.33 -14.09 8.27
N ASN A 398 -11.31 -13.78 9.56
CA ASN A 398 -12.46 -14.03 10.42
C ASN A 398 -13.58 -13.00 10.17
N LYS A 399 -14.74 -13.16 10.81
CA LYS A 399 -15.90 -12.25 10.70
C LYS A 399 -15.59 -10.78 11.08
N MET A 400 -14.52 -10.55 11.84
CA MET A 400 -14.03 -9.21 12.21
C MET A 400 -12.96 -8.68 11.22
N GLY A 401 -12.74 -9.35 10.09
CA GLY A 401 -11.74 -8.98 9.09
C GLY A 401 -10.27 -9.23 9.49
N ARG A 402 -10.01 -9.86 10.65
CA ARG A 402 -8.66 -10.16 11.13
C ARG A 402 -8.07 -11.32 10.34
N PRO A 403 -6.83 -11.20 9.83
CA PRO A 403 -6.18 -12.28 9.11
C PRO A 403 -5.82 -13.43 10.05
N PHE A 404 -5.94 -14.66 9.55
CA PHE A 404 -5.48 -15.87 10.22
C PHE A 404 -4.93 -16.87 9.21
N ALA A 405 -4.14 -17.83 9.70
CA ALA A 405 -3.70 -18.98 8.95
C ALA A 405 -4.37 -20.24 9.50
N ALA A 406 -4.64 -21.20 8.63
CA ALA A 406 -5.22 -22.48 9.03
C ALA A 406 -4.78 -23.61 8.10
N LEU A 407 -4.75 -24.81 8.62
CA LEU A 407 -4.74 -26.03 7.84
C LEU A 407 -6.18 -26.32 7.41
N ILE A 408 -6.37 -26.76 6.17
CA ILE A 408 -7.67 -27.20 5.68
C ILE A 408 -7.60 -28.71 5.54
N LYS A 409 -8.57 -29.41 6.13
CA LYS A 409 -8.71 -30.87 6.02
C LYS A 409 -10.05 -31.23 5.40
N LEU A 410 -10.10 -32.31 4.64
CA LEU A 410 -11.35 -32.94 4.23
C LEU A 410 -11.83 -33.91 5.32
N ASN A 411 -13.07 -33.71 5.77
CA ASN A 411 -13.73 -34.67 6.66
C ASN A 411 -14.12 -35.96 5.90
N ASP A 412 -14.74 -36.92 6.56
CA ASP A 412 -15.14 -38.20 5.98
C ASP A 412 -16.10 -38.02 4.80
N GLU A 413 -16.91 -36.98 4.80
CA GLU A 413 -17.81 -36.61 3.70
C GLU A 413 -17.10 -35.81 2.59
N SER A 414 -15.78 -35.72 2.65
CA SER A 414 -14.93 -34.96 1.74
C SER A 414 -15.24 -33.44 1.72
N GLN A 415 -15.83 -32.88 2.80
CA GLN A 415 -16.06 -31.44 2.94
C GLN A 415 -14.87 -30.77 3.64
N PRO A 416 -14.48 -29.55 3.20
CA PRO A 416 -13.36 -28.84 3.79
C PRO A 416 -13.71 -28.27 5.16
N ALA A 417 -12.85 -28.46 6.13
CA ALA A 417 -12.95 -27.90 7.47
C ALA A 417 -11.64 -27.21 7.85
N PHE A 418 -11.75 -26.12 8.61
CA PHE A 418 -10.58 -25.49 9.20
C PHE A 418 -10.07 -26.33 10.36
N ASP A 419 -8.78 -26.62 10.33
CA ASP A 419 -8.06 -27.20 11.45
C ASP A 419 -7.07 -26.16 12.01
N PHE A 420 -7.35 -25.71 13.21
CA PHE A 420 -6.52 -24.74 13.94
C PHE A 420 -5.52 -25.42 14.89
N GLY A 421 -5.49 -26.75 14.92
CA GLY A 421 -4.88 -27.49 16.00
C GLY A 421 -5.75 -27.35 17.24
N GLN A 422 -6.05 -28.45 17.90
CA GLN A 422 -6.90 -28.39 19.08
C GLN A 422 -6.43 -27.33 20.07
N SER A 423 -7.35 -26.46 20.48
CA SER A 423 -7.22 -25.67 21.70
C SER A 423 -6.96 -26.64 22.87
N ASP A 424 -6.21 -26.18 23.87
CA ASP A 424 -5.65 -26.96 25.00
C ASP A 424 -6.60 -27.81 25.86
N ASP A 425 -7.83 -28.04 25.43
CA ASP A 425 -8.88 -28.62 26.26
C ASP A 425 -9.53 -29.88 25.71
N ALA A 426 -8.98 -30.92 25.42
CA ALA A 426 -9.62 -32.23 25.25
C ALA A 426 -9.20 -33.06 24.04
N SER A 427 -7.99 -33.54 23.98
CA SER A 427 -7.82 -34.89 23.43
C SER A 427 -7.33 -35.79 24.57
N SER A 428 -8.21 -36.70 25.01
CA SER A 428 -7.89 -37.78 25.93
C SER A 428 -7.08 -38.91 25.25
N GLU A 429 -6.63 -38.71 24.00
CA GLU A 429 -5.86 -39.73 23.26
C GLU A 429 -4.39 -39.30 23.09
N PRO A 430 -3.43 -40.21 23.23
CA PRO A 430 -2.02 -39.96 22.96
C PRO A 430 -1.82 -39.57 21.48
N VAL A 431 -1.02 -38.52 21.24
CA VAL A 431 -0.65 -38.13 19.86
C VAL A 431 0.48 -39.03 19.40
N ASP A 432 0.27 -39.75 18.31
CA ASP A 432 1.29 -40.61 17.67
C ASP A 432 2.17 -39.79 16.71
N PHE A 433 3.47 -39.75 16.97
CA PHE A 433 4.50 -39.11 16.14
C PHE A 433 5.38 -40.13 15.39
N SER A 434 5.04 -41.42 15.38
CA SER A 434 5.91 -42.49 14.83
C SER A 434 6.23 -42.32 13.34
N GLY A 435 5.39 -41.63 12.58
CA GLY A 435 5.61 -41.32 11.16
C GLY A 435 6.15 -39.91 10.86
N VAL A 436 6.46 -39.11 11.87
CA VAL A 436 6.82 -37.70 11.71
C VAL A 436 8.27 -37.46 12.06
N THR A 437 9.04 -36.77 11.19
CA THR A 437 10.44 -36.44 11.46
C THR A 437 10.52 -35.31 12.49
N SER A 438 11.29 -35.53 13.56
CA SER A 438 11.57 -34.51 14.56
C SER A 438 12.39 -33.35 13.98
N VAL A 439 12.06 -32.11 14.33
CA VAL A 439 12.82 -30.92 13.94
C VAL A 439 13.91 -30.54 14.93
N GLY A 440 14.03 -31.23 16.08
CA GLY A 440 15.08 -30.99 17.05
C GLY A 440 14.65 -31.28 18.49
N LYS A 441 15.50 -30.89 19.44
CA LYS A 441 15.26 -31.09 20.88
C LYS A 441 14.55 -29.90 21.51
N CYS A 442 13.63 -30.18 22.41
CA CYS A 442 12.88 -29.16 23.12
C CYS A 442 13.78 -28.33 24.05
N PRO A 443 13.76 -27.00 23.98
CA PRO A 443 14.62 -26.15 24.83
C PRO A 443 14.20 -26.15 26.30
N LYS A 444 13.02 -26.72 26.65
CA LYS A 444 12.53 -26.80 28.01
C LYS A 444 12.73 -28.14 28.69
N CYS A 445 12.63 -29.25 27.97
CA CYS A 445 12.64 -30.58 28.55
C CYS A 445 13.48 -31.60 27.79
N ALA A 446 14.21 -31.18 26.75
CA ALA A 446 15.06 -32.02 25.89
C ALA A 446 14.36 -33.18 25.14
N ALA A 447 13.03 -33.31 25.25
CA ALA A 447 12.25 -34.24 24.44
C ALA A 447 12.22 -33.80 22.96
N ASN A 448 11.69 -34.60 22.05
CA ASN A 448 11.64 -34.25 20.65
C ASN A 448 10.57 -33.18 20.35
N VAL A 449 10.84 -32.34 19.33
CA VAL A 449 9.88 -31.36 18.80
C VAL A 449 9.45 -31.81 17.42
N TYR A 450 8.17 -31.80 17.17
CA TYR A 450 7.56 -32.23 15.93
C TYR A 450 6.68 -31.15 15.30
N PRO A 451 6.57 -31.08 13.97
CA PRO A 451 5.52 -30.31 13.33
C PRO A 451 4.16 -30.93 13.67
N TYR A 452 3.24 -30.12 14.19
CA TYR A 452 1.92 -30.56 14.58
C TYR A 452 0.88 -29.48 14.25
N VAL A 453 0.03 -29.79 13.30
CA VAL A 453 -1.02 -28.91 12.75
C VAL A 453 -0.44 -27.56 12.28
N THR A 454 -0.59 -26.48 13.02
CA THR A 454 -0.10 -25.12 12.69
C THR A 454 1.10 -24.70 13.54
N SER A 455 1.66 -25.63 14.29
CA SER A 455 2.72 -25.32 15.27
C SER A 455 3.79 -26.41 15.29
N TYR A 456 4.96 -26.06 15.77
CA TYR A 456 5.96 -27.00 16.25
C TYR A 456 5.73 -27.22 17.74
N VAL A 457 5.56 -28.45 18.17
CA VAL A 457 5.23 -28.81 19.54
C VAL A 457 6.21 -29.82 20.11
N CYS A 458 6.50 -29.70 21.39
CA CYS A 458 7.21 -30.77 22.10
C CYS A 458 6.27 -31.98 22.27
N GLU A 459 6.76 -33.21 22.07
CA GLU A 459 5.96 -34.42 22.24
C GLU A 459 5.29 -34.51 23.62
N LYS A 460 5.94 -33.93 24.66
CA LYS A 460 5.40 -33.84 26.02
C LYS A 460 4.49 -32.62 26.26
N SER A 461 4.18 -31.84 25.23
CA SER A 461 3.29 -30.69 25.35
C SER A 461 1.88 -30.93 24.78
N VAL A 462 1.63 -32.12 24.24
CA VAL A 462 0.34 -32.58 23.69
C VAL A 462 -0.04 -33.93 24.27
N GLY A 463 -1.29 -34.30 24.19
CA GLY A 463 -1.81 -35.56 24.74
C GLY A 463 -2.23 -35.44 26.21
N PRO A 464 -2.64 -36.57 26.86
CA PRO A 464 -3.20 -36.57 28.20
C PRO A 464 -2.17 -36.25 29.29
N ASP A 465 -0.90 -36.66 29.11
CA ASP A 465 0.16 -36.56 30.13
C ASP A 465 1.07 -35.35 29.88
N LYS A 466 0.51 -34.16 29.78
CA LYS A 466 1.27 -32.93 29.49
C LYS A 466 2.26 -32.59 30.61
N SER A 467 3.54 -32.61 30.30
CA SER A 467 4.63 -32.24 31.23
C SER A 467 5.54 -31.13 30.68
N CYS A 468 5.26 -30.62 29.48
CA CYS A 468 5.98 -29.52 28.86
C CYS A 468 5.00 -28.49 28.26
N THR A 469 5.49 -27.26 28.05
CA THR A 469 4.69 -26.15 27.49
C THR A 469 5.33 -25.55 26.23
N PHE A 470 6.32 -26.22 25.63
CA PHE A 470 6.96 -25.68 24.45
C PHE A 470 6.07 -25.80 23.23
N ARG A 471 5.79 -24.66 22.62
CA ARG A 471 5.07 -24.56 21.34
C ARG A 471 5.52 -23.33 20.58
N SER A 472 5.69 -23.44 19.26
CA SER A 472 6.01 -22.33 18.36
C SER A 472 5.15 -22.45 17.10
N GLY A 473 4.62 -21.34 16.60
CA GLY A 473 3.83 -21.36 15.37
C GLY A 473 4.68 -21.67 14.14
N GLN A 474 4.14 -22.44 13.18
CA GLN A 474 4.72 -22.59 11.84
C GLN A 474 4.59 -21.31 11.01
N ILE A 475 3.73 -20.39 11.44
CA ILE A 475 3.61 -19.06 10.89
C ILE A 475 3.64 -18.05 12.05
N ILE A 476 4.62 -17.15 12.04
CA ILE A 476 4.78 -16.11 13.05
C ILE A 476 4.70 -14.75 12.35
N LEU A 477 3.75 -13.90 12.72
CA LEU A 477 3.54 -12.58 12.12
C LEU A 477 3.54 -12.63 10.58
N GLN A 478 2.81 -13.57 10.01
CA GLN A 478 2.65 -13.85 8.56
C GLN A 478 3.90 -14.41 7.86
N GLN A 479 5.01 -14.56 8.57
CA GLN A 479 6.22 -15.21 8.07
C GLN A 479 6.11 -16.72 8.29
N PRO A 480 6.16 -17.57 7.25
CA PRO A 480 6.31 -19.02 7.40
C PRO A 480 7.67 -19.34 8.03
N ILE A 481 7.67 -20.28 8.95
CA ILE A 481 8.86 -20.84 9.58
C ILE A 481 8.89 -22.32 9.17
N ASP A 482 9.75 -22.65 8.25
CA ASP A 482 9.91 -24.03 7.79
C ASP A 482 10.64 -24.92 8.80
N ALA A 483 10.69 -26.22 8.54
CA ALA A 483 11.31 -27.18 9.42
C ALA A 483 12.83 -26.95 9.56
N GLU A 484 13.49 -26.41 8.52
CA GLU A 484 14.93 -26.09 8.55
C GLU A 484 15.20 -24.95 9.50
N GLN A 485 14.44 -23.86 9.41
CA GLN A 485 14.57 -22.68 10.29
C GLN A 485 14.23 -23.03 11.73
N MET A 486 13.22 -23.87 11.96
CA MET A 486 12.91 -24.37 13.30
C MET A 486 14.01 -25.26 13.85
N SER A 487 14.59 -26.12 13.03
CA SER A 487 15.74 -26.95 13.43
C SER A 487 16.96 -26.10 13.79
N LYS A 488 17.27 -25.08 13.00
CA LYS A 488 18.33 -24.11 13.33
C LYS A 488 18.05 -23.41 14.66
N LEU A 489 16.83 -22.94 14.86
CA LEU A 489 16.42 -22.30 16.11
C LEU A 489 16.63 -23.20 17.33
N LEU A 490 16.23 -24.48 17.23
CA LEU A 490 16.34 -25.43 18.33
C LEU A 490 17.78 -25.89 18.58
N THR A 491 18.65 -25.90 17.57
CA THR A 491 20.04 -26.39 17.64
C THR A 491 21.02 -25.27 18.01
N SER A 492 20.93 -24.13 17.33
CA SER A 492 21.83 -22.99 17.50
C SER A 492 21.25 -21.84 18.34
N GLY A 493 19.99 -21.94 18.75
CA GLY A 493 19.29 -20.89 19.49
C GLY A 493 18.79 -19.73 18.62
N LYS A 494 19.06 -19.72 17.29
CA LYS A 494 18.74 -18.60 16.40
C LYS A 494 18.50 -19.10 14.96
N THR A 495 17.54 -18.45 14.26
CA THR A 495 17.28 -18.68 12.81
C THR A 495 18.21 -17.85 11.94
N ASP A 496 18.13 -18.05 10.63
CA ASP A 496 18.63 -17.08 9.66
C ASP A 496 17.80 -15.79 9.72
N LEU A 497 18.26 -14.73 9.04
CA LEU A 497 17.50 -13.48 8.93
C LEU A 497 16.26 -13.68 8.06
N LEU A 498 15.10 -13.68 8.69
CA LEU A 498 13.80 -13.79 8.02
C LEU A 498 13.24 -12.39 7.70
N LYS A 499 12.79 -12.15 6.47
CA LYS A 499 12.55 -10.79 5.95
C LYS A 499 11.08 -10.40 5.79
N GLU A 500 10.16 -11.34 6.01
CA GLU A 500 8.74 -11.17 5.65
C GLU A 500 7.80 -11.03 6.86
N PHE A 501 8.32 -10.79 8.07
CA PHE A 501 7.47 -10.55 9.23
C PHE A 501 6.62 -9.28 9.04
N VAL A 502 5.34 -9.34 9.40
CA VAL A 502 4.42 -8.20 9.37
C VAL A 502 4.06 -7.80 10.79
N SER A 503 4.45 -6.61 11.19
CA SER A 503 4.16 -6.08 12.52
C SER A 503 2.64 -6.01 12.79
N ALA A 504 2.17 -6.61 13.85
CA ALA A 504 0.76 -6.57 14.24
C ALA A 504 0.27 -5.13 14.54
N ARG A 505 1.15 -4.25 15.05
CA ARG A 505 0.84 -2.87 15.41
C ARG A 505 0.91 -1.91 14.22
N THR A 506 2.00 -2.00 13.42
CA THR A 506 2.28 -1.01 12.35
C THR A 506 1.91 -1.52 10.96
N ARG A 507 1.59 -2.81 10.82
CA ARG A 507 1.33 -3.49 9.54
C ARG A 507 2.46 -3.39 8.52
N ARG A 508 3.68 -3.02 8.96
CA ARG A 508 4.86 -2.92 8.10
C ARG A 508 5.64 -4.22 8.14
N LYS A 509 6.20 -4.60 6.99
CA LYS A 509 7.17 -5.69 6.91
C LYS A 509 8.44 -5.30 7.65
N PHE A 510 9.07 -6.26 8.32
CA PHE A 510 10.35 -6.09 8.97
C PHE A 510 11.16 -7.39 8.90
N SER A 511 12.47 -7.26 9.02
CA SER A 511 13.39 -8.39 9.07
C SER A 511 13.84 -8.60 10.51
N ALA A 512 13.91 -9.86 10.93
CA ALA A 512 14.42 -10.22 12.23
C ALA A 512 14.89 -11.68 12.23
N PHE A 513 15.72 -12.02 13.18
CA PHE A 513 15.98 -13.41 13.54
C PHE A 513 14.94 -13.84 14.59
N LEU A 514 14.56 -15.09 14.59
CA LEU A 514 13.95 -15.69 15.77
C LEU A 514 15.07 -16.22 16.67
N ALA A 515 14.94 -15.96 17.96
CA ALA A 515 15.92 -16.41 18.95
C ALA A 515 15.20 -17.04 20.16
N LEU A 516 15.85 -18.03 20.77
CA LEU A 516 15.36 -18.67 21.99
C LEU A 516 15.75 -17.83 23.21
N GLY A 517 14.76 -17.40 23.98
CA GLY A 517 14.98 -16.80 25.28
C GLY A 517 15.44 -17.82 26.33
N LYS A 518 15.98 -17.34 27.44
CA LYS A 518 16.41 -18.19 28.60
C LYS A 518 15.27 -19.03 29.18
N ASP A 519 14.04 -18.61 28.99
CA ASP A 519 12.81 -19.32 29.40
C ASP A 519 12.32 -20.33 28.35
N GLY A 520 13.08 -20.53 27.27
CA GLY A 520 12.72 -21.41 26.16
C GLY A 520 11.59 -20.87 25.28
N LYS A 521 11.25 -19.59 25.35
CA LYS A 521 10.29 -18.95 24.46
C LYS A 521 10.98 -18.40 23.24
N VAL A 522 10.26 -18.46 22.09
CA VAL A 522 10.72 -17.87 20.83
C VAL A 522 10.44 -16.37 20.85
N GLY A 523 11.47 -15.57 20.65
CA GLY A 523 11.42 -14.11 20.57
C GLY A 523 12.06 -13.58 19.29
N PHE A 524 12.07 -12.25 19.14
CA PHE A 524 12.69 -11.58 18.00
C PHE A 524 14.02 -10.96 18.41
N GLU A 525 15.03 -11.14 17.56
CA GLU A 525 16.29 -10.44 17.63
C GLU A 525 16.50 -9.66 16.33
N PHE A 526 16.83 -8.37 16.44
CA PHE A 526 17.00 -7.49 15.30
C PHE A 526 18.47 -7.28 14.98
N GLU A 527 18.80 -7.07 13.70
CA GLU A 527 20.13 -6.62 13.31
C GLU A 527 20.51 -5.33 14.05
N PRO A 528 21.74 -5.21 14.57
CA PRO A 528 22.21 -3.98 15.17
C PRO A 528 22.12 -2.86 14.13
N ARG A 529 21.44 -1.77 14.46
CA ARG A 529 21.42 -0.58 13.60
C ARG A 529 22.86 -0.05 13.51
N PRO A 530 23.36 0.29 12.30
CA PRO A 530 24.63 0.98 12.18
C PRO A 530 24.55 2.27 13.02
N GLU A 531 25.51 2.42 13.92
CA GLU A 531 25.59 3.59 14.79
C GLU A 531 25.68 4.86 13.94
N LYS A 532 24.66 5.70 14.02
CA LYS A 532 24.79 7.09 13.58
C LYS A 532 25.84 7.72 14.47
N LYS A 533 27.01 8.03 13.92
CA LYS A 533 28.03 8.86 14.59
C LYS A 533 27.33 10.10 15.16
N SER A 534 27.19 10.11 16.48
CA SER A 534 26.70 11.26 17.21
C SER A 534 27.79 12.32 17.17
N THR A 535 27.56 13.41 16.47
CA THR A 535 28.33 14.64 16.66
C THR A 535 28.15 15.12 18.08
N ALA A 536 29.26 15.17 18.80
CA ALA A 536 29.35 15.54 20.20
C ALA A 536 28.69 16.90 20.48
N LYS A 537 27.72 16.93 21.37
CA LYS A 537 27.25 18.15 22.04
C LYS A 537 28.20 18.48 23.19
N ALA A 538 28.70 19.71 23.17
CA ALA A 538 29.46 20.33 24.24
C ALA A 538 28.70 20.34 25.59
N PRO A 539 29.40 20.28 26.74
CA PRO A 539 28.78 20.12 28.05
C PRO A 539 28.12 21.42 28.53
N ALA A 540 26.85 21.36 28.86
CA ALA A 540 26.15 22.43 29.56
C ALA A 540 26.40 22.35 31.06
N LYS A 541 26.74 23.50 31.64
CA LYS A 541 27.09 23.76 33.04
C LYS A 541 26.03 23.27 34.03
N ALA A 542 26.51 22.66 35.09
CA ALA A 542 25.80 22.35 36.31
C ALA A 542 25.17 23.60 36.97
N LYS A 543 23.91 23.52 37.39
CA LYS A 543 23.33 24.38 38.44
C LYS A 543 22.68 23.47 39.50
N ALA A 544 23.02 23.86 40.69
CA ALA A 544 22.80 23.23 41.97
C ALA A 544 21.33 23.01 42.35
N THR A 545 21.12 21.95 43.10
CA THR A 545 19.97 21.67 43.96
C THR A 545 19.85 22.68 45.10
N PRO A 546 18.64 22.93 45.63
CA PRO A 546 18.51 22.83 47.08
C PRO A 546 17.39 21.92 47.55
N GLU A 547 17.60 21.46 48.74
CA GLU A 547 17.03 20.51 49.64
C GLU A 547 15.52 20.57 49.91
N ALA A 548 15.08 19.45 50.43
CA ALA A 548 13.78 19.06 50.90
C ALA A 548 13.24 19.87 52.09
N THR A 549 11.90 19.99 52.18
CA THR A 549 11.20 19.90 53.46
C THR A 549 9.82 19.24 53.28
N GLU A 550 9.60 18.21 54.08
CA GLU A 550 8.34 17.52 54.32
C GLU A 550 7.28 18.45 54.95
N THR A 551 6.01 18.18 54.67
CA THR A 551 4.94 18.02 55.63
C THR A 551 3.63 17.60 54.94
N GLU A 552 3.22 16.44 55.24
CA GLU A 552 2.05 15.83 55.90
C GLU A 552 0.62 16.25 55.52
N LYS A 553 -0.14 15.16 55.25
CA LYS A 553 -1.53 14.84 55.57
C LYS A 553 -2.72 15.32 54.74
N LYS A 554 -3.32 14.26 54.17
CA LYS A 554 -4.73 13.95 53.93
C LYS A 554 -5.79 14.57 54.94
N PRO A 555 -7.16 14.48 54.72
CA PRO A 555 -7.94 13.64 53.77
C PRO A 555 -9.25 14.22 53.19
N ALA A 556 -9.77 13.48 52.21
CA ALA A 556 -11.16 13.18 51.84
C ALA A 556 -12.35 14.13 52.11
N ALA A 557 -13.22 14.28 51.10
CA ALA A 557 -14.65 14.04 51.18
C ALA A 557 -15.35 14.04 49.82
N LYS A 558 -16.10 13.06 49.63
CA LYS A 558 -17.20 12.51 48.89
C LYS A 558 -18.35 13.47 48.52
N LYS A 559 -19.10 12.99 47.46
CA LYS A 559 -20.53 13.17 47.12
C LYS A 559 -20.83 14.42 46.24
N ALA A 560 -21.78 14.38 45.29
CA ALA A 560 -22.84 13.43 44.94
C ALA A 560 -23.42 13.80 43.55
N THR A 561 -23.92 12.82 42.87
CA THR A 561 -25.01 12.70 41.91
C THR A 561 -26.05 13.82 41.78
N ALA A 562 -26.45 14.15 40.50
CA ALA A 562 -27.87 14.31 40.09
C ALA A 562 -27.95 14.44 38.56
N LYS A 563 -28.49 13.46 37.86
CA LYS A 563 -29.86 13.29 37.30
C LYS A 563 -30.30 14.32 36.24
N LYS A 564 -30.54 13.74 35.03
CA LYS A 564 -31.42 14.24 33.95
C LYS A 564 -32.76 14.77 34.46
N PRO A 565 -33.46 15.58 33.63
CA PRO A 565 -34.67 15.03 33.06
C PRO A 565 -34.86 15.24 31.55
N ALA A 566 -35.73 14.37 31.03
CA ALA A 566 -36.20 14.26 29.68
C ALA A 566 -37.51 15.03 29.42
N ALA A 567 -37.83 15.14 28.11
CA ALA A 567 -39.15 15.30 27.49
C ALA A 567 -39.70 16.71 27.31
N LYS A 568 -40.12 17.07 26.08
CA LYS A 568 -41.42 16.70 25.53
C LYS A 568 -41.56 17.13 24.07
N LYS A 569 -42.26 16.28 23.33
CA LYS A 569 -42.85 16.48 22.02
C LYS A 569 -43.87 17.63 21.99
N SER A 570 -44.00 18.34 20.85
CA SER A 570 -45.32 18.69 20.36
C SER A 570 -45.29 18.82 18.83
N ALA A 571 -46.29 18.19 18.24
CA ALA A 571 -46.65 18.23 16.83
C ALA A 571 -47.67 19.37 16.59
N ALA A 572 -47.70 19.90 15.36
CA ALA A 572 -48.91 20.27 14.61
C ALA A 572 -48.46 21.07 13.38
N LYS A 573 -48.74 20.62 12.22
CA LYS A 573 -49.92 20.59 11.33
C LYS A 573 -49.97 21.75 10.31
N LYS A 574 -49.92 21.28 9.05
CA LYS A 574 -50.69 21.74 7.88
C LYS A 574 -50.67 23.22 7.44
N ALA A 575 -50.31 23.47 6.20
CA ALA A 575 -51.27 23.78 5.17
C ALA A 575 -50.61 23.96 3.79
N ALA A 576 -51.29 23.45 2.80
CA ALA A 576 -51.07 23.49 1.37
C ALA A 576 -51.42 24.89 0.78
N LYS A 577 -50.82 25.15 -0.39
CA LYS A 577 -51.47 25.64 -1.64
C LYS A 577 -50.38 26.14 -2.58
N THR A 578 -50.18 25.47 -3.72
CA THR A 578 -50.70 25.68 -5.11
C THR A 578 -50.23 26.96 -5.80
N ASN A 579 -49.73 26.67 -7.04
CA ASN A 579 -49.63 27.51 -8.24
C ASN A 579 -48.34 28.34 -8.37
N GLU A 580 -47.56 28.25 -9.41
CA GLU A 580 -47.71 28.02 -10.88
C GLU A 580 -46.54 27.23 -11.45
#